data_bf85ee75b966f6892851d631b03b6142
#
_entry.id   bf85ee75b966f6892851d631b03b6142
#
_cell.length_a   1.000
_cell.length_b   1.000
_cell.length_c   1.000
_cell.angle_alpha   90.00
_cell.angle_beta   90.00
_cell.angle_gamma   90.00
#
_symmetry.space_group_name_H-M   'P 1'
#
loop_
_entity.id
_entity.type
_entity.pdbx_description
1 polymer ?
#
loop_
_entity_poly.entity_id
_entity_poly.type
_entity_poly.pdbx_seq_one_letter_code
_entity_poly.pdbx_strand_id
1 'polypeptide(L)'
;MLCGGVILATTLVTAESVMAQSAPEFPDFTFNPVKPPAPGSTGQRITGQIEPQPAAAARPAAPSSPAATPGPVVGRYGWFWDAVSPDLEQSGPGRLEPALIQIANAAADQRIAAPRLTDLLGIARAHRAELLLNTVGTRVSPALVLAVIAVESSGRADAVSSAGAVGLMQLIPATAERFGVADSLNAGQNIKGGVSYLDWLLREFDGDPIMALAGYNAGENAVKRHGGVPPYAETRDYVPKVLAAFAVARNLCKSPPMLSSDGGVFNLGEG
;
A
#
# COMPACT_ATOMS: atom_id res chain seq x y z
N MET A 1 -20.86 -70.10 26.47
CA MET A 1 -20.28 -68.85 27.00
C MET A 1 -19.04 -68.51 26.15
N LEU A 2 -19.19 -67.70 25.17
CA LEU A 2 -18.07 -67.20 24.34
C LEU A 2 -17.95 -65.70 24.56
N CYS A 3 -16.83 -65.27 25.15
CA CYS A 3 -16.43 -63.82 25.22
C CYS A 3 -15.77 -63.41 23.93
N GLY A 4 -16.38 -62.51 23.19
CA GLY A 4 -15.77 -61.82 22.04
C GLY A 4 -15.01 -60.56 22.50
N GLY A 5 -13.68 -60.59 22.32
CA GLY A 5 -12.84 -59.39 22.55
C GLY A 5 -12.91 -58.46 21.33
N VAL A 6 -13.26 -57.22 21.58
CA VAL A 6 -13.18 -56.13 20.56
C VAL A 6 -11.77 -55.53 20.64
N ILE A 7 -11.02 -55.64 19.54
CA ILE A 7 -9.70 -54.97 19.37
C ILE A 7 -9.96 -53.59 18.79
N LEU A 8 -9.68 -52.57 19.58
CA LEU A 8 -9.71 -51.14 19.15
C LEU A 8 -8.37 -50.81 18.49
N ALA A 9 -8.37 -50.62 17.17
CA ALA A 9 -7.20 -50.15 16.44
C ALA A 9 -7.15 -48.62 16.49
N THR A 10 -6.21 -48.10 17.25
CA THR A 10 -5.87 -46.65 17.26
C THR A 10 -4.94 -46.31 16.08
N THR A 11 -5.47 -45.62 15.08
CA THR A 11 -4.66 -45.05 14.01
C THR A 11 -3.99 -43.76 14.49
N LEU A 12 -2.66 -43.80 14.56
CA LEU A 12 -1.83 -42.64 14.85
C LEU A 12 -1.77 -41.78 13.58
N VAL A 13 -2.38 -40.58 13.60
CA VAL A 13 -2.23 -39.59 12.55
C VAL A 13 -0.98 -38.77 12.87
N THR A 14 0.08 -38.98 12.08
CA THR A 14 1.27 -38.12 12.14
C THR A 14 0.97 -36.79 11.45
N ALA A 15 0.98 -35.69 12.22
CA ALA A 15 0.92 -34.33 11.67
C ALA A 15 2.27 -34.00 11.02
N GLU A 16 2.29 -33.93 9.70
CA GLU A 16 3.42 -33.35 8.97
C GLU A 16 3.43 -31.84 9.19
N SER A 17 4.50 -31.34 9.82
CA SER A 17 4.75 -29.90 9.98
C SER A 17 5.12 -29.31 8.62
N VAL A 18 4.20 -28.56 8.03
CA VAL A 18 4.49 -27.71 6.85
C VAL A 18 5.42 -26.61 7.31
N MET A 19 6.68 -26.68 6.91
CA MET A 19 7.66 -25.62 7.10
C MET A 19 7.21 -24.41 6.29
N ALA A 20 6.88 -23.32 6.98
CA ALA A 20 6.65 -22.02 6.35
C ALA A 20 7.97 -21.55 5.71
N GLN A 21 7.98 -21.40 4.39
CA GLN A 21 9.10 -20.79 3.68
C GLN A 21 9.15 -19.32 4.03
N SER A 22 10.27 -18.89 4.63
CA SER A 22 10.56 -17.47 4.86
C SER A 22 10.66 -16.74 3.54
N ALA A 23 10.06 -15.54 3.45
CA ALA A 23 10.20 -14.68 2.29
C ALA A 23 11.69 -14.32 2.08
N PRO A 24 12.19 -14.26 0.82
CA PRO A 24 13.58 -13.92 0.55
C PRO A 24 13.93 -12.53 1.06
N GLU A 25 15.07 -12.42 1.76
CA GLU A 25 15.64 -11.15 2.19
C GLU A 25 16.11 -10.32 0.99
N PHE A 26 16.00 -8.99 1.07
CA PHE A 26 16.52 -8.09 0.06
C PHE A 26 18.05 -8.24 -0.03
N PRO A 27 18.62 -8.32 -1.26
CA PRO A 27 20.07 -8.24 -1.40
C PRO A 27 20.58 -6.88 -0.93
N ASP A 28 21.65 -6.89 -0.14
CA ASP A 28 22.34 -5.68 0.29
C ASP A 28 22.82 -4.91 -0.94
N PHE A 29 22.40 -3.66 -1.03
CA PHE A 29 22.90 -2.73 -2.05
C PHE A 29 24.36 -2.37 -1.71
N THR A 30 25.30 -3.08 -2.32
CA THR A 30 26.72 -2.74 -2.25
C THR A 30 27.00 -1.65 -3.29
N PHE A 31 27.19 -0.42 -2.83
CA PHE A 31 27.66 0.67 -3.68
C PHE A 31 29.14 0.42 -4.03
N ASN A 32 29.41 -0.03 -5.26
CA ASN A 32 30.78 -0.14 -5.76
C ASN A 32 31.17 1.20 -6.40
N PRO A 33 32.00 2.03 -5.77
CA PRO A 33 32.48 3.26 -6.40
C PRO A 33 33.43 2.89 -7.54
N VAL A 34 33.00 3.25 -8.76
CA VAL A 34 33.86 3.12 -9.96
C VAL A 34 34.94 4.19 -9.87
N LYS A 35 36.22 3.79 -9.82
CA LYS A 35 37.36 4.71 -9.87
C LYS A 35 37.34 5.49 -11.17
N PRO A 36 37.60 6.81 -11.14
CA PRO A 36 37.74 7.59 -12.36
C PRO A 36 38.90 7.06 -13.23
N PRO A 37 38.75 7.06 -14.58
CA PRO A 37 39.79 6.59 -15.46
C PRO A 37 41.06 7.43 -15.33
N ALA A 38 42.21 6.75 -15.47
CA ALA A 38 43.55 7.35 -15.39
C ALA A 38 43.76 8.41 -16.50
N PRO A 39 44.57 9.46 -16.25
CA PRO A 39 44.87 10.43 -17.31
C PRO A 39 45.57 9.74 -18.49
N GLY A 40 44.97 9.86 -19.70
CA GLY A 40 45.50 9.30 -20.94
C GLY A 40 44.69 8.15 -21.59
N SER A 41 43.56 7.68 -21.03
CA SER A 41 42.73 6.68 -21.67
C SER A 41 41.82 7.27 -22.76
N THR A 42 41.90 6.71 -23.99
CA THR A 42 41.08 7.09 -25.16
C THR A 42 39.73 6.36 -25.14
N GLY A 43 38.91 6.55 -24.11
CA GLY A 43 37.52 6.11 -24.05
C GLY A 43 36.56 7.25 -24.41
N GLN A 44 35.49 6.96 -25.14
CA GLN A 44 34.49 7.94 -25.55
C GLN A 44 33.98 8.77 -24.34
N ARG A 45 34.29 10.06 -24.32
CA ARG A 45 33.78 10.99 -23.33
C ARG A 45 32.39 11.44 -23.76
N ILE A 46 31.42 11.41 -22.83
CA ILE A 46 30.12 12.03 -23.00
C ILE A 46 30.36 13.56 -22.94
N THR A 47 30.47 14.20 -24.08
CA THR A 47 30.54 15.65 -24.20
C THR A 47 29.14 16.21 -24.45
N GLY A 48 28.32 16.23 -23.42
CA GLY A 48 27.14 17.08 -23.36
C GLY A 48 27.55 18.41 -22.69
N GLN A 49 28.04 19.36 -23.47
CA GLN A 49 28.19 20.74 -22.98
C GLN A 49 26.81 21.39 -22.96
N ILE A 50 26.32 21.69 -21.75
CA ILE A 50 25.23 22.64 -21.55
C ILE A 50 25.87 24.03 -21.71
N GLU A 51 25.56 24.71 -22.82
CA GLU A 51 25.96 26.10 -22.98
C GLU A 51 25.34 26.98 -21.89
N PRO A 52 26.13 27.87 -21.23
CA PRO A 52 25.58 28.78 -20.24
C PRO A 52 24.65 29.78 -20.89
N GLN A 53 23.39 29.77 -20.52
CA GLN A 53 22.44 30.84 -20.91
C GLN A 53 22.88 32.15 -20.27
N PRO A 54 22.88 33.29 -21.00
CA PRO A 54 23.30 34.58 -20.43
C PRO A 54 22.45 34.97 -19.25
N ALA A 55 23.10 35.34 -18.15
CA ALA A 55 22.44 35.75 -16.91
C ALA A 55 21.58 37.02 -17.18
N ALA A 56 20.28 36.88 -16.97
CA ALA A 56 19.39 38.04 -16.91
C ALA A 56 19.79 38.92 -15.71
N ALA A 57 19.91 40.24 -15.95
CA ALA A 57 20.35 41.23 -14.98
C ALA A 57 19.59 41.12 -13.66
N ALA A 58 20.34 41.03 -12.55
CA ALA A 58 19.82 40.95 -11.21
C ALA A 58 18.97 42.18 -10.85
N ARG A 59 17.68 41.95 -10.52
CA ARG A 59 16.86 42.93 -9.80
C ARG A 59 17.38 43.05 -8.37
N PRO A 60 17.37 44.28 -7.79
CA PRO A 60 17.77 44.47 -6.39
C PRO A 60 16.87 43.62 -5.47
N ALA A 61 17.49 42.86 -4.60
CA ALA A 61 16.79 42.03 -3.61
C ALA A 61 16.06 42.94 -2.61
N ALA A 62 14.75 42.71 -2.47
CA ALA A 62 14.01 43.24 -1.33
C ALA A 62 14.54 42.55 -0.02
N PRO A 63 14.47 43.24 1.14
CA PRO A 63 15.00 42.70 2.40
C PRO A 63 14.29 41.39 2.72
N SER A 64 15.09 40.32 2.83
CA SER A 64 14.62 38.99 3.23
C SER A 64 14.10 39.04 4.65
N SER A 65 12.80 38.82 4.82
CA SER A 65 12.26 38.34 6.10
C SER A 65 12.99 37.10 6.54
N PRO A 66 13.23 36.92 7.87
CA PRO A 66 13.88 35.70 8.35
C PRO A 66 13.13 34.48 7.83
N ALA A 67 13.85 33.60 7.15
CA ALA A 67 13.31 32.35 6.64
C ALA A 67 12.71 31.58 7.83
N ALA A 68 11.39 31.43 7.81
CA ALA A 68 10.72 30.47 8.69
C ALA A 68 11.36 29.11 8.42
N THR A 69 11.88 28.46 9.46
CA THR A 69 12.33 27.07 9.42
C THR A 69 11.18 26.27 8.76
N PRO A 70 11.43 25.51 7.68
CA PRO A 70 10.37 24.68 7.12
C PRO A 70 9.91 23.73 8.22
N GLY A 71 8.72 23.95 8.73
CA GLY A 71 8.05 22.98 9.59
C GLY A 71 7.89 21.66 8.82
N PRO A 72 7.71 20.53 9.50
CA PRO A 72 7.48 19.25 8.85
C PRO A 72 6.41 19.45 7.79
N VAL A 73 6.65 18.95 6.56
CA VAL A 73 5.70 19.05 5.45
C VAL A 73 4.50 18.18 5.83
N VAL A 74 3.53 18.80 6.51
CA VAL A 74 2.26 18.16 6.88
C VAL A 74 1.47 18.08 5.57
N GLY A 75 1.02 16.86 5.20
CA GLY A 75 0.13 16.67 4.07
C GLY A 75 -1.18 17.46 4.27
N ARG A 76 -2.06 17.45 3.27
CA ARG A 76 -3.34 18.20 3.27
C ARG A 76 -4.29 17.83 4.42
N TYR A 77 -4.11 16.63 5.00
CA TYR A 77 -4.99 16.09 6.04
C TYR A 77 -4.31 16.08 7.42
N GLY A 78 -3.60 17.16 7.79
CA GLY A 78 -2.95 17.31 9.11
C GLY A 78 -3.91 17.04 10.26
N TRP A 79 -5.14 17.57 10.19
CA TRP A 79 -6.21 17.36 11.16
C TRP A 79 -6.51 15.87 11.46
N PHE A 80 -6.34 14.98 10.46
CA PHE A 80 -6.50 13.54 10.65
C PHE A 80 -5.40 12.98 11.57
N TRP A 81 -4.18 13.45 11.38
CA TRP A 81 -3.02 13.02 12.15
C TRP A 81 -2.94 13.63 13.55
N ASP A 82 -3.67 14.73 13.81
CA ASP A 82 -3.85 15.29 15.15
C ASP A 82 -4.73 14.38 16.02
N ALA A 83 -5.65 13.63 15.39
CA ALA A 83 -6.58 12.72 16.07
C ALA A 83 -6.16 11.24 16.00
N VAL A 84 -5.43 10.85 14.96
CA VAL A 84 -4.99 9.48 14.71
C VAL A 84 -3.47 9.44 14.76
N SER A 85 -2.90 8.87 15.83
CA SER A 85 -1.45 8.83 16.01
C SER A 85 -0.74 8.17 14.82
N PRO A 86 0.34 8.80 14.31
CA PRO A 86 1.19 8.18 13.30
C PRO A 86 2.19 7.17 13.88
N ASP A 87 2.28 7.02 15.20
CA ASP A 87 3.36 6.29 15.87
C ASP A 87 3.14 4.78 15.81
N LEU A 88 4.20 4.04 15.54
CA LEU A 88 4.20 2.58 15.47
C LEU A 88 3.92 1.94 16.84
N GLU A 89 4.33 2.58 17.93
CA GLU A 89 4.07 2.11 19.30
C GLU A 89 2.58 2.02 19.64
N GLN A 90 1.74 2.77 18.91
CA GLN A 90 0.28 2.75 19.05
C GLN A 90 -0.40 1.86 17.99
N SER A 91 0.37 1.03 17.27
CA SER A 91 -0.19 0.18 16.21
C SER A 91 -1.10 -0.92 16.79
N GLY A 92 -2.04 -1.36 15.96
CA GLY A 92 -2.92 -2.46 16.27
C GLY A 92 -4.17 -2.53 15.38
N PRO A 93 -4.82 -3.71 15.31
CA PRO A 93 -5.95 -3.94 14.40
C PRO A 93 -7.19 -3.10 14.72
N GLY A 94 -7.35 -2.66 15.99
CA GLY A 94 -8.49 -1.88 16.46
C GLY A 94 -8.52 -0.43 15.98
N ARG A 95 -7.52 0.05 15.25
CA ARG A 95 -7.41 1.45 14.84
C ARG A 95 -8.27 1.82 13.62
N LEU A 96 -8.79 0.83 12.90
CA LEU A 96 -9.57 1.08 11.68
C LEU A 96 -10.83 1.90 11.97
N GLU A 97 -11.69 1.42 12.85
CA GLU A 97 -12.98 2.07 13.11
C GLU A 97 -12.83 3.47 13.72
N PRO A 98 -11.98 3.71 14.73
CA PRO A 98 -11.70 5.06 15.20
C PRO A 98 -11.23 6.01 14.08
N ALA A 99 -10.36 5.56 13.18
CA ALA A 99 -9.90 6.37 12.06
C ALA A 99 -11.04 6.70 11.07
N LEU A 100 -11.92 5.74 10.79
CA LEU A 100 -13.11 5.96 9.95
C LEU A 100 -14.09 6.94 10.58
N ILE A 101 -14.27 6.89 11.90
CA ILE A 101 -15.10 7.85 12.66
C ILE A 101 -14.52 9.26 12.52
N GLN A 102 -13.21 9.44 12.62
CA GLN A 102 -12.58 10.75 12.43
C GLN A 102 -12.84 11.29 11.00
N ILE A 103 -12.72 10.44 9.98
CA ILE A 103 -13.02 10.83 8.59
C ILE A 103 -14.49 11.21 8.42
N ALA A 104 -15.41 10.44 9.01
CA ALA A 104 -16.85 10.70 8.92
C ALA A 104 -17.27 12.00 9.61
N ASN A 105 -16.59 12.36 10.69
CA ASN A 105 -16.87 13.57 11.50
C ASN A 105 -16.08 14.81 11.02
N ALA A 106 -15.32 14.69 9.93
CA ALA A 106 -14.55 15.82 9.40
C ALA A 106 -15.44 17.02 9.06
N ALA A 107 -14.99 18.22 9.41
CA ALA A 107 -15.68 19.46 9.05
C ALA A 107 -15.81 19.59 7.52
N ALA A 108 -16.75 20.38 7.05
CA ALA A 108 -17.08 20.45 5.61
C ALA A 108 -15.89 20.85 4.72
N ASP A 109 -15.03 21.72 5.22
CA ASP A 109 -13.81 22.21 4.59
C ASP A 109 -12.62 21.23 4.70
N GLN A 110 -12.73 20.23 5.59
CA GLN A 110 -11.72 19.20 5.85
C GLN A 110 -12.03 17.86 5.17
N ARG A 111 -13.18 17.76 4.49
CA ARG A 111 -13.61 16.49 3.89
C ARG A 111 -12.59 15.95 2.90
N ILE A 112 -12.35 14.65 3.01
CA ILE A 112 -11.52 13.90 2.07
C ILE A 112 -12.40 13.51 0.88
N ALA A 113 -11.94 13.82 -0.33
CA ALA A 113 -12.62 13.39 -1.56
C ALA A 113 -12.52 11.86 -1.68
N ALA A 114 -13.62 11.17 -1.43
CA ALA A 114 -13.73 9.74 -1.65
C ALA A 114 -14.23 9.43 -3.08
N PRO A 115 -13.90 8.26 -3.65
CA PRO A 115 -14.49 7.79 -4.90
C PRO A 115 -16.01 7.70 -4.79
N ARG A 116 -16.71 7.91 -5.91
CA ARG A 116 -18.15 7.72 -5.96
C ARG A 116 -18.49 6.23 -5.84
N LEU A 117 -19.62 5.92 -5.22
CA LEU A 117 -20.10 4.54 -5.11
C LEU A 117 -20.23 3.86 -6.47
N THR A 118 -20.70 4.61 -7.49
CA THR A 118 -20.83 4.12 -8.87
C THR A 118 -19.48 3.72 -9.49
N ASP A 119 -18.43 4.47 -9.21
CA ASP A 119 -17.10 4.18 -9.74
C ASP A 119 -16.53 2.91 -9.08
N LEU A 120 -16.67 2.80 -7.75
CA LEU A 120 -16.31 1.59 -7.02
C LEU A 120 -17.10 0.37 -7.47
N LEU A 121 -18.41 0.53 -7.73
CA LEU A 121 -19.26 -0.53 -8.25
C LEU A 121 -18.79 -1.00 -9.65
N GLY A 122 -18.37 -0.08 -10.52
CA GLY A 122 -17.79 -0.40 -11.81
C GLY A 122 -16.53 -1.25 -11.70
N ILE A 123 -15.60 -0.84 -10.84
CA ILE A 123 -14.35 -1.58 -10.56
C ILE A 123 -14.67 -2.96 -9.97
N ALA A 124 -15.56 -3.02 -8.98
CA ALA A 124 -15.94 -4.26 -8.32
C ALA A 124 -16.62 -5.27 -9.28
N ARG A 125 -17.43 -4.78 -10.24
CA ARG A 125 -18.03 -5.63 -11.28
C ARG A 125 -17.00 -6.17 -12.26
N ALA A 126 -16.09 -5.30 -12.72
CA ALA A 126 -15.05 -5.65 -13.68
C ALA A 126 -14.06 -6.70 -13.13
N HIS A 127 -13.76 -6.66 -11.82
CA HIS A 127 -12.72 -7.48 -11.18
C HIS A 127 -13.25 -8.33 -10.03
N ARG A 128 -14.56 -8.69 -10.07
CA ARG A 128 -15.21 -9.41 -8.96
C ARG A 128 -14.50 -10.71 -8.58
N ALA A 129 -14.16 -11.52 -9.58
CA ALA A 129 -13.54 -12.82 -9.36
C ALA A 129 -12.16 -12.67 -8.72
N GLU A 130 -11.35 -11.79 -9.26
CA GLU A 130 -9.99 -11.53 -8.78
C GLU A 130 -9.98 -10.97 -7.36
N LEU A 131 -10.88 -10.03 -7.05
CA LEU A 131 -11.03 -9.44 -5.72
C LEU A 131 -11.42 -10.48 -4.68
N LEU A 132 -12.36 -11.36 -5.01
CA LEU A 132 -12.82 -12.38 -4.07
C LEU A 132 -11.82 -13.52 -3.92
N LEU A 133 -11.32 -14.07 -5.03
CA LEU A 133 -10.42 -15.23 -5.00
C LEU A 133 -9.08 -14.93 -4.34
N ASN A 134 -8.49 -13.76 -4.61
CA ASN A 134 -7.17 -13.43 -4.07
C ASN A 134 -7.21 -12.97 -2.60
N THR A 135 -8.38 -12.67 -2.05
CA THR A 135 -8.51 -12.29 -0.63
C THR A 135 -8.85 -13.48 0.28
N VAL A 136 -9.26 -14.63 -0.28
CA VAL A 136 -9.52 -15.85 0.51
C VAL A 136 -8.26 -16.31 1.24
N GLY A 137 -8.36 -16.50 2.55
CA GLY A 137 -7.25 -16.97 3.39
C GLY A 137 -6.21 -15.89 3.72
N THR A 138 -6.45 -14.65 3.33
CA THR A 138 -5.60 -13.49 3.67
C THR A 138 -6.23 -12.65 4.79
N ARG A 139 -5.47 -11.67 5.31
CA ARG A 139 -5.94 -10.64 6.25
C ARG A 139 -6.45 -9.38 5.53
N VAL A 140 -6.78 -9.48 4.25
CA VAL A 140 -7.18 -8.35 3.42
C VAL A 140 -8.62 -8.52 2.99
N SER A 141 -9.50 -7.60 3.37
CA SER A 141 -10.89 -7.61 2.91
C SER A 141 -10.98 -7.22 1.43
N PRO A 142 -11.91 -7.79 0.65
CA PRO A 142 -12.16 -7.37 -0.72
C PRO A 142 -12.46 -5.87 -0.85
N ALA A 143 -13.11 -5.28 0.18
CA ALA A 143 -13.39 -3.85 0.22
C ALA A 143 -12.12 -3.00 0.37
N LEU A 144 -11.12 -3.47 1.12
CA LEU A 144 -9.83 -2.78 1.24
C LEU A 144 -9.06 -2.82 -0.09
N VAL A 145 -9.04 -3.96 -0.77
CA VAL A 145 -8.43 -4.06 -2.10
C VAL A 145 -9.09 -3.12 -3.09
N LEU A 146 -10.43 -3.07 -3.08
CA LEU A 146 -11.20 -2.17 -3.94
C LEU A 146 -10.87 -0.69 -3.66
N ALA A 147 -10.72 -0.31 -2.39
CA ALA A 147 -10.34 1.03 -1.98
C ALA A 147 -8.92 1.40 -2.46
N VAL A 148 -7.97 0.49 -2.34
CA VAL A 148 -6.59 0.68 -2.85
C VAL A 148 -6.61 0.85 -4.36
N ILE A 149 -7.26 -0.02 -5.13
CA ILE A 149 -7.38 0.10 -6.59
C ILE A 149 -7.98 1.45 -6.99
N ALA A 150 -9.02 1.89 -6.30
CA ALA A 150 -9.67 3.17 -6.61
C ALA A 150 -8.73 4.38 -6.42
N VAL A 151 -7.88 4.35 -5.39
CA VAL A 151 -6.92 5.43 -5.08
C VAL A 151 -5.69 5.36 -5.98
N GLU A 152 -5.18 4.16 -6.26
CA GLU A 152 -3.95 3.93 -7.03
C GLU A 152 -4.13 4.21 -8.52
N SER A 153 -5.18 3.67 -9.12
CA SER A 153 -5.35 3.70 -10.58
C SER A 153 -6.71 4.21 -11.04
N SER A 154 -7.65 4.43 -10.11
CA SER A 154 -9.07 4.64 -10.45
C SER A 154 -9.65 3.50 -11.28
N GLY A 155 -9.15 2.26 -11.08
CA GLY A 155 -9.58 1.06 -11.80
C GLY A 155 -8.97 0.88 -13.18
N ARG A 156 -7.94 1.63 -13.56
CA ARG A 156 -7.26 1.49 -14.85
C ARG A 156 -6.18 0.43 -14.79
N ALA A 157 -6.36 -0.66 -15.52
CA ALA A 157 -5.39 -1.76 -15.56
C ALA A 157 -4.08 -1.40 -16.30
N ASP A 158 -4.15 -0.40 -17.19
CA ASP A 158 -3.02 0.10 -17.99
C ASP A 158 -2.31 1.31 -17.36
N ALA A 159 -2.65 1.69 -16.12
CA ALA A 159 -2.05 2.83 -15.45
C ALA A 159 -0.55 2.61 -15.22
N VAL A 160 0.26 3.61 -15.58
CA VAL A 160 1.70 3.66 -15.31
C VAL A 160 2.01 5.02 -14.70
N SER A 161 2.66 5.02 -13.53
CA SER A 161 3.07 6.24 -12.86
C SER A 161 4.43 6.73 -13.34
N SER A 162 4.76 7.99 -13.07
CA SER A 162 6.09 8.55 -13.34
C SER A 162 7.21 7.85 -12.56
N ALA A 163 6.90 7.20 -11.45
CA ALA A 163 7.83 6.41 -10.64
C ALA A 163 7.94 4.94 -11.11
N GLY A 164 7.25 4.57 -12.21
CA GLY A 164 7.29 3.22 -12.76
C GLY A 164 6.37 2.21 -12.07
N ALA A 165 5.43 2.66 -11.24
CA ALA A 165 4.41 1.78 -10.69
C ALA A 165 3.36 1.47 -11.77
N VAL A 166 2.87 0.22 -11.82
CA VAL A 166 2.08 -0.31 -12.95
C VAL A 166 0.82 -1.02 -12.47
N GLY A 167 -0.26 -0.82 -13.22
CA GLY A 167 -1.50 -1.59 -13.14
C GLY A 167 -2.48 -1.11 -12.07
N LEU A 168 -3.48 -1.93 -11.81
CA LEU A 168 -4.60 -1.61 -10.91
C LEU A 168 -4.17 -1.19 -9.51
N MET A 169 -3.20 -1.89 -8.92
CA MET A 169 -2.70 -1.68 -7.57
C MET A 169 -1.34 -0.98 -7.56
N GLN A 170 -0.87 -0.43 -8.70
CA GLN A 170 0.34 0.36 -8.85
C GLN A 170 1.58 -0.28 -8.20
N LEU A 171 1.90 -1.50 -8.63
CA LEU A 171 3.08 -2.19 -8.14
C LEU A 171 4.34 -1.67 -8.82
N ILE A 172 5.34 -1.25 -8.04
CA ILE A 172 6.69 -0.98 -8.56
C ILE A 172 7.37 -2.31 -8.95
N PRO A 173 8.32 -2.31 -9.91
CA PRO A 173 8.94 -3.55 -10.41
C PRO A 173 9.49 -4.47 -9.32
N ALA A 174 10.19 -3.91 -8.33
CA ALA A 174 10.75 -4.69 -7.21
C ALA A 174 9.67 -5.37 -6.36
N THR A 175 8.53 -4.69 -6.12
CA THR A 175 7.41 -5.28 -5.40
C THR A 175 6.71 -6.35 -6.26
N ALA A 176 6.54 -6.09 -7.55
CA ALA A 176 5.96 -7.05 -8.49
C ALA A 176 6.79 -8.36 -8.51
N GLU A 177 8.11 -8.25 -8.65
CA GLU A 177 9.03 -9.39 -8.61
C GLU A 177 8.95 -10.15 -7.28
N ARG A 178 9.01 -9.42 -6.15
CA ARG A 178 8.94 -10.01 -4.80
C ARG A 178 7.68 -10.85 -4.57
N PHE A 179 6.55 -10.45 -5.15
CA PHE A 179 5.27 -11.15 -5.01
C PHE A 179 4.86 -11.97 -6.24
N GLY A 180 5.81 -12.28 -7.13
CA GLY A 180 5.64 -13.22 -8.23
C GLY A 180 4.72 -12.72 -9.35
N VAL A 181 4.68 -11.42 -9.58
CA VAL A 181 3.93 -10.79 -10.68
C VAL A 181 4.83 -10.71 -11.91
N ALA A 182 4.57 -11.53 -12.90
CA ALA A 182 5.32 -11.55 -14.16
C ALA A 182 4.87 -10.45 -15.13
N ASP A 183 3.59 -10.12 -15.11
CA ASP A 183 2.99 -9.06 -15.94
C ASP A 183 2.08 -8.17 -15.07
N SER A 184 2.56 -6.97 -14.75
CA SER A 184 1.84 -5.99 -13.93
C SER A 184 0.68 -5.32 -14.67
N LEU A 185 0.56 -5.45 -15.99
CA LEU A 185 -0.61 -5.00 -16.77
C LEU A 185 -1.73 -6.04 -16.76
N ASN A 186 -1.42 -7.29 -16.45
CA ASN A 186 -2.43 -8.32 -16.25
C ASN A 186 -3.17 -8.08 -14.92
N ALA A 187 -4.45 -7.75 -15.00
CA ALA A 187 -5.29 -7.40 -13.85
C ALA A 187 -5.27 -8.46 -12.75
N GLY A 188 -5.37 -9.75 -13.11
CA GLY A 188 -5.40 -10.86 -12.16
C GLY A 188 -4.07 -11.00 -11.42
N GLN A 189 -2.93 -10.94 -12.14
CA GLN A 189 -1.60 -11.00 -11.52
C GLN A 189 -1.33 -9.77 -10.65
N ASN A 190 -1.70 -8.58 -11.12
CA ASN A 190 -1.52 -7.33 -10.39
C ASN A 190 -2.31 -7.33 -9.07
N ILE A 191 -3.61 -7.70 -9.11
CA ILE A 191 -4.43 -7.82 -7.89
C ILE A 191 -3.84 -8.87 -6.95
N LYS A 192 -3.44 -10.05 -7.45
CA LYS A 192 -2.83 -11.09 -6.64
C LYS A 192 -1.57 -10.60 -5.91
N GLY A 193 -0.66 -9.95 -6.63
CA GLY A 193 0.57 -9.41 -6.06
C GLY A 193 0.30 -8.30 -5.04
N GLY A 194 -0.60 -7.36 -5.37
CA GLY A 194 -0.98 -6.28 -4.46
C GLY A 194 -1.66 -6.76 -3.19
N VAL A 195 -2.54 -7.76 -3.28
CA VAL A 195 -3.16 -8.41 -2.10
C VAL A 195 -2.11 -9.12 -1.27
N SER A 196 -1.19 -9.86 -1.90
CA SER A 196 -0.10 -10.54 -1.19
C SER A 196 0.80 -9.55 -0.44
N TYR A 197 1.08 -8.40 -1.04
CA TYR A 197 1.86 -7.33 -0.39
C TYR A 197 1.09 -6.71 0.78
N LEU A 198 -0.19 -6.39 0.62
CA LEU A 198 -1.04 -5.89 1.72
C LEU A 198 -1.16 -6.90 2.87
N ASP A 199 -1.36 -8.18 2.57
CA ASP A 199 -1.43 -9.24 3.57
C ASP A 199 -0.11 -9.37 4.34
N TRP A 200 1.01 -9.29 3.62
CA TRP A 200 2.33 -9.27 4.25
C TRP A 200 2.51 -8.05 5.16
N LEU A 201 2.12 -6.85 4.71
CA LEU A 201 2.20 -5.62 5.50
C LEU A 201 1.30 -5.67 6.75
N LEU A 202 0.09 -6.22 6.63
CA LEU A 202 -0.79 -6.40 7.79
C LEU A 202 -0.18 -7.38 8.82
N ARG A 203 0.56 -8.40 8.38
CA ARG A 203 1.30 -9.28 9.29
C ARG A 203 2.48 -8.57 9.94
N GLU A 204 3.22 -7.80 9.15
CA GLU A 204 4.41 -7.05 9.58
C GLU A 204 4.08 -6.00 10.65
N PHE A 205 2.88 -5.41 10.57
CA PHE A 205 2.43 -4.36 11.48
C PHE A 205 1.26 -4.81 12.38
N ASP A 206 1.27 -6.04 12.85
CA ASP A 206 0.33 -6.59 13.84
C ASP A 206 -1.16 -6.36 13.52
N GLY A 207 -1.50 -6.35 12.24
CA GLY A 207 -2.86 -6.13 11.75
C GLY A 207 -3.30 -4.67 11.71
N ASP A 208 -2.39 -3.71 11.92
CA ASP A 208 -2.69 -2.28 11.83
C ASP A 208 -2.89 -1.83 10.38
N PRO A 209 -4.08 -1.41 9.98
CA PRO A 209 -4.34 -0.98 8.61
C PRO A 209 -3.69 0.36 8.27
N ILE A 210 -3.45 1.24 9.24
CA ILE A 210 -2.83 2.55 9.03
C ILE A 210 -1.35 2.36 8.69
N MET A 211 -0.64 1.52 9.47
CA MET A 211 0.76 1.18 9.23
C MET A 211 0.92 0.37 7.94
N ALA A 212 0.01 -0.58 7.66
CA ALA A 212 0.03 -1.35 6.43
C ALA A 212 -0.16 -0.45 5.19
N LEU A 213 -1.10 0.49 5.22
CA LEU A 213 -1.30 1.44 4.13
C LEU A 213 -0.12 2.42 3.97
N ALA A 214 0.47 2.88 5.09
CA ALA A 214 1.69 3.68 5.05
C ALA A 214 2.87 2.90 4.43
N GLY A 215 3.02 1.62 4.81
CA GLY A 215 4.01 0.71 4.23
C GLY A 215 3.77 0.42 2.75
N TYR A 216 2.52 0.34 2.33
CA TYR A 216 2.16 0.14 0.94
C TYR A 216 2.63 1.29 0.04
N ASN A 217 2.44 2.53 0.50
CA ASN A 217 2.82 3.72 -0.25
C ASN A 217 4.31 4.09 -0.10
N ALA A 218 4.85 4.07 1.12
CA ALA A 218 6.22 4.54 1.42
C ALA A 218 7.26 3.42 1.50
N GLY A 219 6.81 2.17 1.49
CA GLY A 219 7.64 1.01 1.82
C GLY A 219 7.75 0.77 3.33
N GLU A 220 7.75 -0.50 3.73
CA GLU A 220 7.81 -0.93 5.14
C GLU A 220 9.05 -0.41 5.88
N ASN A 221 10.18 -0.32 5.17
CA ASN A 221 11.41 0.18 5.76
C ASN A 221 11.34 1.68 6.10
N ALA A 222 10.56 2.47 5.37
CA ALA A 222 10.34 3.86 5.73
C ALA A 222 9.50 3.97 7.01
N VAL A 223 8.46 3.15 7.16
CA VAL A 223 7.65 3.09 8.39
C VAL A 223 8.52 2.70 9.58
N LYS A 224 9.35 1.67 9.46
CA LYS A 224 10.26 1.23 10.52
C LYS A 224 11.28 2.30 10.89
N ARG A 225 11.95 2.92 9.91
CA ARG A 225 12.95 3.97 10.16
C ARG A 225 12.39 5.21 10.86
N HIS A 226 11.13 5.54 10.57
CA HIS A 226 10.47 6.70 11.18
C HIS A 226 9.69 6.36 12.45
N GLY A 227 9.69 5.10 12.89
CA GLY A 227 8.92 4.66 14.04
C GLY A 227 7.42 4.86 13.87
N GLY A 228 6.91 4.76 12.62
CA GLY A 228 5.51 4.98 12.28
C GLY A 228 5.30 5.55 10.88
N VAL A 229 4.16 6.17 10.64
CA VAL A 229 3.84 6.78 9.34
C VAL A 229 4.84 7.90 9.04
N PRO A 230 5.68 7.78 7.99
CA PRO A 230 6.73 8.75 7.72
C PRO A 230 6.14 10.13 7.42
N PRO A 231 6.90 11.22 7.70
CA PRO A 231 6.45 12.59 7.48
C PRO A 231 6.52 13.01 6.00
N TYR A 232 6.17 12.09 5.10
CA TYR A 232 6.07 12.35 3.67
C TYR A 232 4.66 12.84 3.35
N ALA A 233 4.54 14.01 2.73
CA ALA A 233 3.24 14.59 2.38
C ALA A 233 2.35 13.63 1.60
N GLU A 234 2.95 12.89 0.65
CA GLU A 234 2.25 11.89 -0.15
C GLU A 234 1.67 10.78 0.74
N THR A 235 2.46 10.16 1.61
CA THR A 235 2.02 9.08 2.49
C THR A 235 1.00 9.55 3.51
N ARG A 236 1.21 10.76 4.07
CA ARG A 236 0.26 11.40 5.01
C ARG A 236 -1.07 11.73 4.36
N ASP A 237 -1.09 11.96 3.05
CA ASP A 237 -2.33 12.14 2.28
C ASP A 237 -2.92 10.81 1.81
N TYR A 238 -2.09 9.82 1.50
CA TYR A 238 -2.51 8.53 0.96
C TYR A 238 -3.37 7.73 1.95
N VAL A 239 -2.88 7.55 3.18
CA VAL A 239 -3.57 6.74 4.19
C VAL A 239 -5.01 7.20 4.42
N PRO A 240 -5.29 8.49 4.73
CA PRO A 240 -6.66 8.93 4.92
C PRO A 240 -7.50 8.86 3.63
N LYS A 241 -6.91 8.99 2.44
CA LYS A 241 -7.64 8.80 1.17
C LYS A 241 -8.11 7.37 0.98
N VAL A 242 -7.23 6.38 1.24
CA VAL A 242 -7.61 4.97 1.14
C VAL A 242 -8.67 4.61 2.18
N LEU A 243 -8.55 5.12 3.41
CA LEU A 243 -9.56 4.91 4.44
C LEU A 243 -10.91 5.54 4.07
N ALA A 244 -10.92 6.73 3.47
CA ALA A 244 -12.14 7.35 2.96
C ALA A 244 -12.77 6.55 1.82
N ALA A 245 -11.95 6.01 0.91
CA ALA A 245 -12.40 5.10 -0.14
C ALA A 245 -12.96 3.79 0.44
N PHE A 246 -12.30 3.22 1.46
CA PHE A 246 -12.75 2.03 2.16
C PHE A 246 -14.10 2.25 2.85
N ALA A 247 -14.32 3.41 3.47
CA ALA A 247 -15.60 3.76 4.10
C ALA A 247 -16.77 3.70 3.11
N VAL A 248 -16.52 4.01 1.83
CA VAL A 248 -17.52 3.87 0.76
C VAL A 248 -17.58 2.43 0.24
N ALA A 249 -16.43 1.81 -0.02
CA ALA A 249 -16.33 0.48 -0.61
C ALA A 249 -16.98 -0.61 0.25
N ARG A 250 -16.86 -0.53 1.60
CA ARG A 250 -17.45 -1.51 2.51
C ARG A 250 -18.98 -1.61 2.40
N ASN A 251 -19.64 -0.54 1.95
CA ASN A 251 -21.09 -0.55 1.74
C ASN A 251 -21.54 -1.37 0.50
N LEU A 252 -20.61 -1.74 -0.38
CA LEU A 252 -20.88 -2.68 -1.47
C LEU A 252 -20.89 -4.14 -1.00
N CYS A 253 -20.47 -4.44 0.22
CA CYS A 253 -20.49 -5.79 0.77
C CYS A 253 -21.86 -6.10 1.37
N LYS A 254 -22.31 -7.38 1.26
CA LYS A 254 -23.54 -7.86 1.91
C LYS A 254 -23.50 -7.65 3.42
N SER A 255 -22.33 -7.83 4.02
CA SER A 255 -22.03 -7.47 5.41
C SER A 255 -20.81 -6.55 5.35
N PRO A 256 -20.96 -5.25 5.68
CA PRO A 256 -19.84 -4.33 5.69
C PRO A 256 -18.73 -4.81 6.66
N PRO A 257 -17.48 -4.93 6.19
CA PRO A 257 -16.37 -5.32 7.06
C PRO A 257 -16.10 -4.27 8.15
N MET A 258 -15.87 -4.72 9.36
CA MET A 258 -15.50 -3.92 10.52
C MET A 258 -13.98 -3.84 10.70
N LEU A 259 -13.28 -4.91 10.30
CA LEU A 259 -11.82 -4.99 10.29
C LEU A 259 -11.30 -5.02 8.85
N SER A 260 -10.05 -4.63 8.68
CA SER A 260 -9.35 -4.75 7.39
C SER A 260 -9.24 -6.20 6.90
N SER A 261 -9.33 -7.15 7.83
CA SER A 261 -9.24 -8.60 7.61
C SER A 261 -10.58 -9.31 7.45
N ASP A 262 -11.69 -8.61 7.62
CA ASP A 262 -13.00 -9.26 7.51
C ASP A 262 -13.27 -9.67 6.07
N GLY A 263 -13.57 -10.95 5.87
CA GLY A 263 -14.03 -11.46 4.58
C GLY A 263 -15.33 -10.75 4.16
N GLY A 264 -15.56 -10.68 2.85
CA GLY A 264 -16.78 -10.04 2.36
C GLY A 264 -17.18 -10.54 0.99
N VAL A 265 -18.48 -10.54 0.74
CA VAL A 265 -19.06 -10.80 -0.59
C VAL A 265 -19.77 -9.53 -1.03
N PHE A 266 -19.42 -9.03 -2.21
CA PHE A 266 -20.05 -7.86 -2.76
C PHE A 266 -21.54 -8.11 -3.13
N ASN A 267 -22.37 -7.13 -2.80
CA ASN A 267 -23.74 -7.00 -3.32
C ASN A 267 -23.72 -6.04 -4.51
N LEU A 268 -23.50 -6.59 -5.71
CA LEU A 268 -23.29 -5.77 -6.91
C LEU A 268 -24.59 -5.49 -7.68
N GLY A 269 -25.75 -5.92 -7.14
CA GLY A 269 -27.00 -5.94 -7.87
C GLY A 269 -26.95 -7.01 -8.98
N GLU A 270 -28.05 -7.67 -9.25
CA GLU A 270 -28.21 -8.46 -10.47
C GLU A 270 -28.39 -7.46 -11.62
N GLY A 271 -27.42 -7.45 -12.55
CA GLY A 271 -27.47 -6.68 -13.79
C GLY A 271 -28.19 -7.49 -14.84
#